data_9d73ef3052d8e319651c243f8de133e8
#
_entry.id   9d73ef3052d8e319651c243f8de133e8
#
_cell.length_a   1.000
_cell.length_b   1.000
_cell.length_c   1.000
_cell.angle_alpha   90.00
_cell.angle_beta   90.00
_cell.angle_gamma   90.00
#
_symmetry.space_group_name_H-M   'P 1'
#
loop_
_entity.id
_entity.type
_entity.pdbx_description
1 polymer ?
#
loop_
_entity_poly.entity_id
_entity_poly.type
_entity_poly.pdbx_seq_one_letter_code
_entity_poly.pdbx_strand_id
1 'polypeptide(L)'
;MKPQDIEIIQSVLEAIKEPIKVTEIYDKAKELFEKGEITNMFDYGGNTPHQSVNAFIYTALNKGEELPFLKVQEKPALIALKGAAKEPVFINAQKPSAPCVKIVHERDLHPFLTYMAINNENLKCYTKTIFHEESSKSPKGMDRWLYPDMVGVRFLHAELSNENLIAFSKKFDTLPVKLVSFELKKEISVNNCRECYFQAISNSSWANEGYLVGHHIDTHNPQLMDLLKRLHASFGIGVIDLRTDEDKSAILLNAKYKEKIDYTMAQELSAKNEKFSGFLKSVVDYDPDFPNRYKDEFDEVKKKEELYPNPSLSF
;
A
#
# COMPACT_ATOMS: atom_id res chain seq x y z
N MET A 1 -27.65 -15.10 17.51
CA MET A 1 -27.61 -13.75 18.10
C MET A 1 -28.37 -13.84 19.43
N LYS A 2 -27.76 -13.48 20.54
CA LYS A 2 -28.50 -13.37 21.80
C LYS A 2 -29.08 -11.94 21.80
N PRO A 3 -30.42 -11.76 21.85
CA PRO A 3 -31.03 -10.42 21.92
C PRO A 3 -30.48 -9.58 23.07
N GLN A 4 -30.10 -10.23 24.14
CA GLN A 4 -29.55 -9.66 25.36
C GLN A 4 -28.23 -8.88 25.15
N ASP A 5 -27.40 -9.29 24.17
CA ASP A 5 -26.12 -8.59 23.91
C ASP A 5 -26.33 -7.20 23.28
N ILE A 6 -27.39 -7.06 22.46
CA ILE A 6 -27.78 -5.77 21.87
C ILE A 6 -28.28 -4.81 22.96
N GLU A 7 -29.08 -5.31 23.89
CA GLU A 7 -29.61 -4.53 25.02
C GLU A 7 -28.48 -4.03 25.92
N ILE A 8 -27.45 -4.87 26.18
CA ILE A 8 -26.28 -4.45 26.96
C ILE A 8 -25.51 -3.35 26.24
N ILE A 9 -25.25 -3.47 24.95
CA ILE A 9 -24.55 -2.43 24.16
C ILE A 9 -25.36 -1.15 24.17
N GLN A 10 -26.68 -1.22 24.01
CA GLN A 10 -27.58 -0.07 24.08
C GLN A 10 -27.49 0.61 25.43
N SER A 11 -27.58 -0.16 26.54
CA SER A 11 -27.49 0.39 27.92
C SER A 11 -26.15 1.08 28.18
N VAL A 12 -25.05 0.51 27.68
CA VAL A 12 -23.72 1.15 27.76
C VAL A 12 -23.71 2.47 27.03
N LEU A 13 -24.24 2.52 25.80
CA LEU A 13 -24.28 3.74 25.01
C LEU A 13 -25.23 4.81 25.57
N GLU A 14 -26.33 4.40 26.21
CA GLU A 14 -27.26 5.28 26.93
C GLU A 14 -26.61 5.92 28.15
N ALA A 15 -25.78 5.17 28.88
CA ALA A 15 -25.06 5.66 30.06
C ALA A 15 -23.95 6.65 29.67
N ILE A 16 -23.22 6.36 28.61
CA ILE A 16 -22.04 7.18 28.19
C ILE A 16 -22.48 8.45 27.45
N LYS A 17 -23.54 8.37 26.62
CA LYS A 17 -24.05 9.45 25.75
C LYS A 17 -23.06 10.00 24.72
N GLU A 18 -21.92 9.36 24.53
CA GLU A 18 -20.87 9.71 23.59
C GLU A 18 -20.47 8.50 22.74
N PRO A 19 -19.91 8.70 21.52
CA PRO A 19 -19.37 7.61 20.73
C PRO A 19 -18.22 6.90 21.44
N ILE A 20 -18.22 5.57 21.42
CA ILE A 20 -17.19 4.73 22.06
C ILE A 20 -16.57 3.78 21.04
N LYS A 21 -15.29 3.43 21.21
CA LYS A 21 -14.62 2.42 20.38
C LYS A 21 -15.21 1.05 20.62
N VAL A 22 -15.43 0.30 19.54
CA VAL A 22 -15.92 -1.08 19.61
C VAL A 22 -15.05 -1.93 20.56
N THR A 23 -13.74 -1.71 20.55
CA THR A 23 -12.79 -2.44 21.40
C THR A 23 -12.89 -2.12 22.91
N GLU A 24 -13.53 -1.02 23.28
CA GLU A 24 -13.66 -0.55 24.67
C GLU A 24 -15.04 -0.89 25.28
N ILE A 25 -15.99 -1.38 24.45
CA ILE A 25 -17.38 -1.66 24.87
C ILE A 25 -17.44 -2.67 26.04
N TYR A 26 -16.66 -3.75 25.96
CA TYR A 26 -16.67 -4.79 26.99
C TYR A 26 -16.18 -4.26 28.36
N ASP A 27 -15.05 -3.53 28.32
CA ASP A 27 -14.45 -3.00 29.54
C ASP A 27 -15.35 -1.92 30.18
N LYS A 28 -15.98 -1.10 29.32
CA LYS A 28 -16.94 -0.09 29.78
C LYS A 28 -18.23 -0.69 30.33
N ALA A 29 -18.74 -1.76 29.72
CA ALA A 29 -19.88 -2.50 30.26
C ALA A 29 -19.56 -3.07 31.64
N LYS A 30 -18.35 -3.62 31.84
CA LYS A 30 -17.90 -4.15 33.13
C LYS A 30 -17.83 -3.06 34.19
N GLU A 31 -17.24 -1.91 33.85
CA GLU A 31 -17.16 -0.74 34.76
C GLU A 31 -18.55 -0.26 35.19
N LEU A 32 -19.49 -0.10 34.25
CA LEU A 32 -20.85 0.36 34.52
C LEU A 32 -21.67 -0.66 35.32
N PHE A 33 -21.47 -1.95 35.07
CA PHE A 33 -22.10 -3.04 35.81
C PHE A 33 -21.62 -3.07 37.27
N GLU A 34 -20.30 -2.93 37.50
CA GLU A 34 -19.71 -2.86 38.86
C GLU A 34 -20.20 -1.64 39.63
N LYS A 35 -20.52 -0.53 38.93
CA LYS A 35 -21.11 0.68 39.56
C LYS A 35 -22.64 0.57 39.75
N GLY A 36 -23.29 -0.48 39.22
CA GLY A 36 -24.74 -0.63 39.26
C GLY A 36 -25.52 0.28 38.29
N GLU A 37 -24.85 0.87 37.31
CA GLU A 37 -25.43 1.76 36.33
C GLU A 37 -26.11 1.00 35.17
N ILE A 38 -25.71 -0.26 34.94
CA ILE A 38 -26.38 -1.21 34.03
C ILE A 38 -26.68 -2.51 34.78
N THR A 39 -27.78 -3.19 34.38
CA THR A 39 -28.29 -4.36 35.12
C THR A 39 -27.77 -5.69 34.59
N ASN A 40 -27.26 -5.73 33.37
CA ASN A 40 -26.84 -6.96 32.70
C ASN A 40 -25.41 -6.85 32.21
N MET A 41 -24.69 -7.98 32.19
CA MET A 41 -23.34 -8.09 31.65
C MET A 41 -23.27 -9.16 30.56
N PHE A 42 -22.31 -9.05 29.65
CA PHE A 42 -22.06 -10.05 28.61
C PHE A 42 -21.71 -11.41 29.23
N ASP A 43 -22.41 -12.44 28.80
CA ASP A 43 -22.19 -13.82 29.23
C ASP A 43 -21.40 -14.60 28.16
N TYR A 44 -20.12 -14.29 28.06
CA TYR A 44 -19.16 -15.00 27.22
C TYR A 44 -18.14 -15.73 28.10
N GLY A 45 -18.19 -17.08 28.05
CA GLY A 45 -17.17 -17.93 28.65
C GLY A 45 -15.86 -17.89 27.87
N GLY A 46 -14.75 -18.11 28.57
CA GLY A 46 -13.41 -18.23 27.97
C GLY A 46 -12.44 -17.10 28.35
N ASN A 47 -11.20 -17.21 27.85
CA ASN A 47 -10.11 -16.31 28.25
C ASN A 47 -10.11 -14.94 27.53
N THR A 48 -10.98 -14.72 26.54
CA THR A 48 -11.01 -13.49 25.72
C THR A 48 -12.44 -13.02 25.42
N PRO A 49 -13.28 -12.74 26.44
CA PRO A 49 -14.67 -12.34 26.24
C PRO A 49 -14.82 -11.02 25.44
N HIS A 50 -13.89 -10.07 25.59
CA HIS A 50 -13.83 -8.85 24.82
C HIS A 50 -13.71 -9.09 23.29
N GLN A 51 -12.96 -10.09 22.85
CA GLN A 51 -12.86 -10.43 21.43
C GLN A 51 -14.18 -10.96 20.87
N SER A 52 -14.91 -11.73 21.67
CA SER A 52 -16.23 -12.26 21.31
C SER A 52 -17.25 -11.12 21.14
N VAL A 53 -17.26 -10.15 22.05
CA VAL A 53 -18.12 -8.94 21.94
C VAL A 53 -17.77 -8.13 20.72
N ASN A 54 -16.49 -7.88 20.46
CA ASN A 54 -16.04 -7.14 19.28
C ASN A 54 -16.48 -7.83 17.98
N ALA A 55 -16.23 -9.15 17.86
CA ALA A 55 -16.64 -9.93 16.69
C ALA A 55 -18.16 -9.90 16.49
N PHE A 56 -18.93 -9.95 17.57
CA PHE A 56 -20.39 -9.83 17.55
C PHE A 56 -20.83 -8.46 16.98
N ILE A 57 -20.28 -7.36 17.48
CA ILE A 57 -20.63 -5.99 17.05
C ILE A 57 -20.31 -5.81 15.55
N TYR A 58 -19.12 -6.21 15.11
CA TYR A 58 -18.76 -6.14 13.69
C TYR A 58 -19.67 -6.98 12.79
N THR A 59 -20.02 -8.18 13.25
CA THR A 59 -20.93 -9.06 12.49
C THR A 59 -22.34 -8.45 12.38
N ALA A 60 -22.85 -7.88 13.46
CA ALA A 60 -24.17 -7.24 13.50
C ALA A 60 -24.22 -6.00 12.59
N LEU A 61 -23.20 -5.14 12.65
CA LEU A 61 -23.11 -3.95 11.81
C LEU A 61 -23.02 -4.29 10.30
N ASN A 62 -22.35 -5.40 9.94
CA ASN A 62 -22.17 -5.80 8.55
C ASN A 62 -23.40 -6.52 7.95
N LYS A 63 -24.27 -7.10 8.78
CA LYS A 63 -25.50 -7.80 8.32
C LYS A 63 -26.65 -6.87 7.96
N GLY A 64 -26.53 -5.57 8.23
CA GLY A 64 -27.60 -4.60 7.95
C GLY A 64 -28.87 -4.80 8.79
N GLU A 65 -28.76 -5.44 9.96
CA GLU A 65 -29.87 -5.62 10.90
C GLU A 65 -30.29 -4.26 11.48
N GLU A 66 -31.57 -4.10 11.83
CA GLU A 66 -32.02 -2.91 12.55
C GLU A 66 -31.47 -2.92 13.99
N LEU A 67 -30.34 -2.25 14.17
CA LEU A 67 -29.68 -2.09 15.46
C LEU A 67 -30.04 -0.75 16.10
N PRO A 68 -30.13 -0.66 17.45
CA PRO A 68 -30.36 0.61 18.14
C PRO A 68 -29.15 1.57 18.10
N PHE A 69 -28.03 1.13 17.56
CA PHE A 69 -26.79 1.90 17.41
C PHE A 69 -26.28 1.84 15.96
N LEU A 70 -25.42 2.78 15.62
CA LEU A 70 -24.80 2.88 14.32
C LEU A 70 -23.30 3.14 14.45
N LYS A 71 -22.55 2.79 13.43
CA LYS A 71 -21.13 3.11 13.33
C LYS A 71 -20.97 4.54 12.87
N VAL A 72 -20.27 5.36 13.66
CA VAL A 72 -20.05 6.79 13.41
C VAL A 72 -18.65 7.10 12.90
N GLN A 73 -17.70 6.17 13.03
CA GLN A 73 -16.33 6.28 12.51
C GLN A 73 -15.78 4.90 12.14
N GLU A 74 -14.95 4.85 11.10
CA GLU A 74 -14.36 3.60 10.57
C GLU A 74 -13.08 3.17 11.31
N LYS A 75 -12.15 4.11 11.53
CA LYS A 75 -10.84 3.82 12.13
C LYS A 75 -10.43 4.90 13.14
N PRO A 76 -10.37 4.62 14.46
CA PRO A 76 -10.91 3.41 15.09
C PRO A 76 -12.43 3.32 14.95
N ALA A 77 -12.98 2.10 14.89
CA ALA A 77 -14.43 1.92 14.77
C ALA A 77 -15.13 2.44 16.04
N LEU A 78 -15.91 3.52 15.89
CA LEU A 78 -16.74 4.10 16.93
C LEU A 78 -18.21 3.79 16.66
N ILE A 79 -18.95 3.47 17.71
CA ILE A 79 -20.40 3.30 17.65
C ILE A 79 -21.11 4.27 18.60
N ALA A 80 -22.32 4.69 18.21
CA ALA A 80 -23.19 5.56 19.01
C ALA A 80 -24.65 5.15 18.86
N LEU A 81 -25.50 5.55 19.79
CA LEU A 81 -26.95 5.34 19.73
C LEU A 81 -27.58 6.07 18.54
N LYS A 82 -28.53 5.41 17.88
CA LYS A 82 -29.39 6.06 16.90
C LYS A 82 -30.32 7.06 17.64
N GLY A 83 -30.27 8.32 17.23
CA GLY A 83 -31.11 9.40 17.80
C GLY A 83 -30.49 10.17 18.95
N ALA A 84 -29.37 9.74 19.54
CA ALA A 84 -28.59 10.53 20.51
C ALA A 84 -27.49 11.35 19.82
N ALA A 85 -27.10 11.01 18.63
CA ALA A 85 -26.29 11.86 17.80
C ALA A 85 -27.18 12.97 17.21
N LYS A 86 -27.07 14.22 17.69
CA LYS A 86 -27.20 15.36 16.78
C LYS A 86 -26.48 14.96 15.51
N GLU A 87 -27.08 15.19 14.32
CA GLU A 87 -26.53 14.81 13.01
C GLU A 87 -25.03 14.69 13.05
N PRO A 88 -24.43 13.58 12.57
CA PRO A 88 -23.01 13.36 12.76
C PRO A 88 -22.31 14.64 12.30
N VAL A 89 -21.87 15.46 13.24
CA VAL A 89 -20.87 16.47 12.98
C VAL A 89 -19.65 15.63 12.71
N PHE A 90 -19.45 15.30 11.44
CA PHE A 90 -18.16 14.92 10.94
C PHE A 90 -17.24 16.05 11.39
N ILE A 91 -16.54 15.87 12.53
CA ILE A 91 -15.38 16.67 12.84
C ILE A 91 -14.35 16.25 11.81
N ASN A 92 -14.59 16.66 10.57
CA ASN A 92 -13.59 16.83 9.56
C ASN A 92 -12.77 18.06 10.00
N ALA A 93 -11.86 17.85 10.93
CA ALA A 93 -10.66 18.66 11.01
C ALA A 93 -9.71 18.24 9.88
N GLN A 94 -10.27 18.13 8.67
CA GLN A 94 -9.50 18.10 7.42
C GLN A 94 -10.26 19.01 6.45
N LYS A 95 -9.55 20.01 5.91
CA LYS A 95 -9.95 20.73 4.69
C LYS A 95 -10.58 19.75 3.71
N PRO A 96 -11.55 20.15 2.86
CA PRO A 96 -12.09 19.25 1.85
C PRO A 96 -10.90 18.69 1.07
N SER A 97 -10.60 17.42 1.32
CA SER A 97 -9.64 16.69 0.50
C SER A 97 -10.23 16.63 -0.90
N ALA A 98 -9.40 16.89 -1.88
CA ALA A 98 -9.69 16.64 -3.28
C ALA A 98 -10.40 15.29 -3.45
N PRO A 99 -11.22 15.08 -4.49
CA PRO A 99 -11.87 13.81 -4.72
C PRO A 99 -10.80 12.71 -4.73
N CYS A 100 -10.75 11.95 -3.63
CA CYS A 100 -9.77 10.90 -3.46
C CYS A 100 -10.07 9.81 -4.50
N VAL A 101 -9.10 9.52 -5.33
CA VAL A 101 -9.21 8.41 -6.29
C VAL A 101 -9.42 7.13 -5.49
N LYS A 102 -10.56 6.47 -5.71
CA LYS A 102 -10.89 5.25 -4.97
C LYS A 102 -9.99 4.12 -5.45
N ILE A 103 -9.04 3.71 -4.64
CA ILE A 103 -8.16 2.58 -4.92
C ILE A 103 -8.91 1.28 -4.60
N VAL A 104 -9.35 0.59 -5.65
CA VAL A 104 -10.05 -0.70 -5.56
C VAL A 104 -9.06 -1.84 -5.70
N HIS A 105 -8.15 -1.75 -6.69
CA HIS A 105 -7.15 -2.76 -7.00
C HIS A 105 -5.73 -2.22 -6.80
N GLU A 106 -4.73 -3.08 -6.60
CA GLU A 106 -3.31 -2.66 -6.52
C GLU A 106 -2.86 -1.94 -7.80
N ARG A 107 -3.41 -2.34 -8.95
CA ARG A 107 -3.16 -1.69 -10.24
C ARG A 107 -3.59 -0.23 -10.34
N ASP A 108 -4.54 0.20 -9.54
CA ASP A 108 -4.94 1.60 -9.49
C ASP A 108 -3.81 2.50 -8.96
N LEU A 109 -2.81 1.90 -8.31
CA LEU A 109 -1.61 2.56 -7.80
C LEU A 109 -0.52 2.78 -8.87
N HIS A 110 -0.54 1.99 -9.95
CA HIS A 110 0.54 2.01 -10.96
C HIS A 110 0.78 3.39 -11.57
N PRO A 111 -0.25 4.16 -12.00
CA PRO A 111 -0.02 5.49 -12.56
C PRO A 111 0.63 6.47 -11.58
N PHE A 112 0.32 6.36 -10.28
CA PHE A 112 0.91 7.20 -9.23
C PHE A 112 2.38 6.83 -9.01
N LEU A 113 2.70 5.53 -9.03
CA LEU A 113 4.09 5.08 -8.93
C LEU A 113 4.90 5.49 -10.17
N THR A 114 4.34 5.36 -11.38
CA THR A 114 4.98 5.81 -12.63
C THR A 114 5.31 7.30 -12.57
N TYR A 115 4.36 8.13 -12.14
CA TYR A 115 4.58 9.57 -11.94
C TYR A 115 5.67 9.85 -10.90
N MET A 116 5.60 9.19 -9.74
CA MET A 116 6.62 9.35 -8.70
C MET A 116 8.00 8.89 -9.18
N ALA A 117 8.07 7.74 -9.85
CA ALA A 117 9.33 7.13 -10.26
C ALA A 117 10.13 8.02 -11.23
N ILE A 118 9.46 8.70 -12.16
CA ILE A 118 10.13 9.59 -13.12
C ILE A 118 10.52 10.93 -12.49
N ASN A 119 9.70 11.46 -11.56
CA ASN A 119 9.90 12.78 -10.97
C ASN A 119 10.76 12.77 -9.69
N ASN A 120 10.98 11.62 -9.06
CA ASN A 120 11.78 11.52 -7.84
C ASN A 120 13.29 11.44 -8.16
N GLU A 121 14.09 12.30 -7.56
CA GLU A 121 15.55 12.41 -7.81
C GLU A 121 16.32 11.10 -7.55
N ASN A 122 15.90 10.29 -6.60
CA ASN A 122 16.57 9.03 -6.27
C ASN A 122 16.20 7.90 -7.24
N LEU A 123 15.02 7.95 -7.84
CA LEU A 123 14.55 6.94 -8.79
C LEU A 123 14.86 7.31 -10.22
N LYS A 124 14.30 8.42 -10.74
CA LYS A 124 14.46 8.89 -12.13
C LYS A 124 14.36 7.76 -13.15
N CYS A 125 13.36 6.88 -12.98
CA CYS A 125 13.26 5.70 -13.81
C CYS A 125 11.93 5.65 -14.59
N TYR A 126 12.01 5.16 -15.81
CA TYR A 126 10.84 4.73 -16.59
C TYR A 126 10.35 3.40 -16.04
N THR A 127 9.04 3.23 -15.97
CA THR A 127 8.40 2.01 -15.45
C THR A 127 7.71 1.21 -16.53
N LYS A 128 7.53 -0.09 -16.28
CA LYS A 128 6.70 -0.99 -17.07
C LYS A 128 5.91 -1.90 -16.15
N THR A 129 4.59 -1.89 -16.30
CA THR A 129 3.69 -2.81 -15.62
C THR A 129 3.89 -4.24 -16.12
N ILE A 130 4.01 -5.20 -15.22
CA ILE A 130 4.11 -6.62 -15.51
C ILE A 130 2.79 -7.30 -15.19
N PHE A 131 2.14 -7.84 -16.23
CA PHE A 131 0.89 -8.57 -16.08
C PHE A 131 1.20 -10.05 -15.86
N HIS A 132 1.19 -10.50 -14.60
CA HIS A 132 1.45 -11.90 -14.24
C HIS A 132 0.41 -12.87 -14.80
N GLU A 133 -0.81 -12.41 -15.12
CA GLU A 133 -1.85 -13.22 -15.76
C GLU A 133 -1.51 -13.59 -17.21
N GLU A 134 -0.65 -12.81 -17.86
CA GLU A 134 -0.15 -13.06 -19.23
C GLU A 134 1.06 -14.01 -19.25
N SER A 135 1.53 -14.46 -18.07
CA SER A 135 2.66 -15.35 -17.95
C SER A 135 2.29 -16.80 -18.27
N SER A 136 3.25 -17.58 -18.79
CA SER A 136 3.09 -19.01 -18.97
C SER A 136 2.82 -19.70 -17.62
N LYS A 137 1.81 -20.56 -17.58
CA LYS A 137 1.39 -21.21 -16.33
C LYS A 137 2.33 -22.36 -15.97
N SER A 138 2.94 -22.26 -14.79
CA SER A 138 3.64 -23.37 -14.12
C SER A 138 2.69 -24.16 -13.21
N PRO A 139 3.09 -25.34 -12.69
CA PRO A 139 2.37 -26.04 -11.66
C PRO A 139 2.04 -25.11 -10.48
N LYS A 140 0.84 -25.31 -9.89
CA LYS A 140 0.31 -24.43 -8.84
C LYS A 140 1.32 -24.22 -7.70
N GLY A 141 1.69 -22.96 -7.47
CA GLY A 141 2.59 -22.53 -6.40
C GLY A 141 4.06 -22.36 -6.77
N MET A 142 4.53 -22.86 -7.93
CA MET A 142 5.95 -22.71 -8.33
C MET A 142 6.32 -21.27 -8.64
N ASP A 143 5.40 -20.50 -9.24
CA ASP A 143 5.64 -19.11 -9.62
C ASP A 143 5.12 -18.11 -8.56
N ARG A 144 4.82 -18.61 -7.36
CA ARG A 144 4.40 -17.74 -6.28
C ARG A 144 5.53 -16.76 -5.93
N TRP A 145 5.23 -15.47 -5.97
CA TRP A 145 6.20 -14.39 -5.71
C TRP A 145 7.36 -14.32 -6.73
N LEU A 146 7.15 -14.80 -7.95
CA LEU A 146 8.14 -14.72 -9.01
C LEU A 146 8.12 -13.37 -9.72
N TYR A 147 6.92 -12.87 -10.02
CA TYR A 147 6.74 -11.68 -10.85
C TYR A 147 6.60 -10.43 -10.00
N PRO A 148 7.39 -9.36 -10.29
CA PRO A 148 7.13 -8.04 -9.73
C PRO A 148 5.85 -7.45 -10.33
N ASP A 149 5.19 -6.53 -9.64
CA ASP A 149 4.04 -5.80 -10.16
C ASP A 149 4.46 -4.81 -11.25
N MET A 150 5.58 -4.12 -11.01
CA MET A 150 6.19 -3.20 -11.97
C MET A 150 7.71 -3.32 -11.96
N VAL A 151 8.30 -3.05 -13.12
CA VAL A 151 9.75 -2.94 -13.30
C VAL A 151 10.13 -1.53 -13.69
N GLY A 152 11.36 -1.12 -13.41
CA GLY A 152 11.85 0.21 -13.76
C GLY A 152 13.27 0.19 -14.30
N VAL A 153 13.60 1.20 -15.10
CA VAL A 153 14.95 1.43 -15.59
C VAL A 153 15.33 2.89 -15.51
N ARG A 154 16.49 3.17 -14.95
CA ARG A 154 17.16 4.48 -15.01
C ARG A 154 18.35 4.37 -15.94
N PHE A 155 18.39 5.24 -16.96
CA PHE A 155 19.49 5.30 -17.92
C PHE A 155 20.56 6.28 -17.41
N LEU A 156 21.57 5.78 -16.73
CA LEU A 156 22.61 6.60 -16.10
C LEU A 156 23.40 7.42 -17.13
N HIS A 157 23.65 6.85 -18.31
CA HIS A 157 24.36 7.55 -19.40
C HIS A 157 23.54 8.70 -20.02
N ALA A 158 22.20 8.65 -19.95
CA ALA A 158 21.33 9.73 -20.43
C ALA A 158 21.41 11.01 -19.57
N GLU A 159 21.96 10.92 -18.37
CA GLU A 159 22.17 12.06 -17.47
C GLU A 159 23.52 12.76 -17.72
N LEU A 160 24.39 12.19 -18.55
CA LEU A 160 25.69 12.74 -18.90
C LEU A 160 25.54 13.67 -20.11
N SER A 161 26.12 14.90 -20.00
CA SER A 161 26.13 15.89 -21.08
C SER A 161 27.41 15.88 -21.90
N ASN A 162 28.47 15.20 -21.45
CA ASN A 162 29.75 15.15 -22.13
C ASN A 162 29.89 13.89 -22.97
N GLU A 163 30.07 14.04 -24.28
CA GLU A 163 30.16 12.94 -25.26
C GLU A 163 31.27 11.92 -24.90
N ASN A 164 32.41 12.37 -24.38
CA ASN A 164 33.49 11.47 -24.00
C ASN A 164 33.13 10.65 -22.74
N LEU A 165 32.39 11.25 -21.78
CA LEU A 165 31.92 10.53 -20.62
C LEU A 165 30.84 9.52 -21.01
N ILE A 166 29.96 9.86 -21.94
CA ILE A 166 28.95 8.92 -22.49
C ILE A 166 29.66 7.74 -23.17
N ALA A 167 30.66 8.01 -24.03
CA ALA A 167 31.41 6.96 -24.71
C ALA A 167 32.23 6.11 -23.71
N PHE A 168 32.82 6.74 -22.69
CA PHE A 168 33.54 6.05 -21.63
C PHE A 168 32.61 5.12 -20.81
N SER A 169 31.47 5.63 -20.37
CA SER A 169 30.46 4.87 -19.64
C SER A 169 29.96 3.65 -20.47
N LYS A 170 29.55 3.89 -21.72
CA LYS A 170 29.11 2.81 -22.64
C LYS A 170 30.17 1.72 -22.86
N LYS A 171 31.47 2.07 -22.77
CA LYS A 171 32.56 1.14 -23.07
C LYS A 171 33.07 0.39 -21.85
N PHE A 172 33.08 1.03 -20.69
CA PHE A 172 33.76 0.49 -19.50
C PHE A 172 32.85 0.24 -18.32
N ASP A 173 31.61 0.75 -18.34
CA ASP A 173 30.62 0.46 -17.32
C ASP A 173 30.02 -0.93 -17.54
N THR A 174 29.94 -1.69 -16.48
CA THR A 174 29.44 -3.06 -16.53
C THR A 174 27.91 -3.06 -16.77
N LEU A 175 27.20 -2.03 -16.27
CA LEU A 175 25.77 -1.87 -16.45
C LEU A 175 25.43 -0.36 -16.44
N PRO A 176 25.36 0.30 -17.63
CA PRO A 176 25.11 1.73 -17.73
C PRO A 176 23.64 2.11 -17.44
N VAL A 177 22.90 1.20 -16.87
CA VAL A 177 21.52 1.33 -16.45
C VAL A 177 21.34 0.83 -15.03
N LYS A 178 20.35 1.36 -14.31
CA LYS A 178 19.92 0.84 -13.03
C LYS A 178 18.54 0.19 -13.19
N LEU A 179 18.43 -1.09 -12.92
CA LEU A 179 17.19 -1.83 -12.95
C LEU A 179 16.53 -1.82 -11.58
N VAL A 180 15.22 -1.60 -11.55
CA VAL A 180 14.43 -1.50 -10.32
C VAL A 180 13.24 -2.43 -10.38
N SER A 181 12.95 -3.11 -9.27
CA SER A 181 11.77 -3.94 -9.08
C SER A 181 10.83 -3.29 -8.06
N PHE A 182 9.54 -3.26 -8.35
CA PHE A 182 8.53 -2.71 -7.45
C PHE A 182 7.47 -3.77 -7.14
N GLU A 183 7.21 -3.97 -5.85
CA GLU A 183 6.11 -4.75 -5.31
C GLU A 183 5.13 -3.81 -4.64
N LEU A 184 3.88 -3.74 -5.13
CA LEU A 184 2.86 -2.81 -4.65
C LEU A 184 1.89 -3.50 -3.70
N LYS A 185 1.48 -2.78 -2.67
CA LYS A 185 0.47 -3.25 -1.70
C LYS A 185 -0.49 -2.12 -1.34
N LYS A 186 -1.78 -2.43 -1.37
CA LYS A 186 -2.84 -1.49 -0.95
C LYS A 186 -2.77 -1.15 0.54
N GLU A 187 -2.31 -2.11 1.34
CA GLU A 187 -2.20 -1.93 2.78
C GLU A 187 -0.99 -2.69 3.32
N ILE A 188 -0.16 -1.99 4.09
CA ILE A 188 0.94 -2.59 4.84
C ILE A 188 0.69 -2.33 6.32
N SER A 189 0.52 -3.40 7.08
CA SER A 189 0.29 -3.41 8.52
C SER A 189 1.32 -4.27 9.23
N VAL A 190 1.41 -4.20 10.56
CA VAL A 190 2.30 -5.07 11.34
C VAL A 190 2.05 -6.55 11.05
N ASN A 191 0.78 -6.93 10.77
CA ASN A 191 0.40 -8.32 10.57
C ASN A 191 0.89 -8.90 9.23
N ASN A 192 0.85 -8.13 8.15
CA ASN A 192 1.23 -8.59 6.81
C ASN A 192 2.60 -8.08 6.33
N CYS A 193 3.24 -7.18 7.07
CA CYS A 193 4.49 -6.53 6.67
C CYS A 193 5.58 -7.52 6.25
N ARG A 194 5.78 -8.61 7.03
CA ARG A 194 6.79 -9.61 6.69
C ARG A 194 6.49 -10.30 5.37
N GLU A 195 5.26 -10.73 5.14
CA GLU A 195 4.86 -11.38 3.89
C GLU A 195 5.07 -10.46 2.71
N CYS A 196 4.57 -9.22 2.76
CA CYS A 196 4.76 -8.22 1.71
C CYS A 196 6.25 -7.96 1.44
N TYR A 197 7.06 -7.86 2.50
CA TYR A 197 8.48 -7.58 2.38
C TYR A 197 9.25 -8.75 1.76
N PHE A 198 8.95 -10.01 2.16
CA PHE A 198 9.58 -11.20 1.57
C PHE A 198 9.15 -11.42 0.12
N GLN A 199 7.94 -11.03 -0.25
CA GLN A 199 7.51 -11.03 -1.64
C GLN A 199 8.37 -10.06 -2.47
N ALA A 200 8.60 -8.83 -1.98
CA ALA A 200 9.49 -7.86 -2.64
C ALA A 200 10.94 -8.35 -2.74
N ILE A 201 11.45 -9.10 -1.75
CA ILE A 201 12.78 -9.74 -1.82
C ILE A 201 12.79 -10.78 -2.94
N SER A 202 11.80 -11.68 -2.97
CA SER A 202 11.74 -12.80 -3.90
C SER A 202 11.72 -12.32 -5.36
N ASN A 203 10.92 -11.32 -5.68
CA ASN A 203 10.73 -10.86 -7.05
C ASN A 203 11.70 -9.76 -7.50
N SER A 204 12.73 -9.43 -6.71
CA SER A 204 13.71 -8.37 -7.04
C SER A 204 15.15 -8.84 -7.19
N SER A 205 15.45 -10.14 -7.15
CA SER A 205 16.84 -10.63 -7.23
C SER A 205 17.53 -10.26 -8.55
N TRP A 206 16.77 -10.17 -9.63
CA TRP A 206 17.19 -9.79 -10.97
C TRP A 206 17.48 -8.29 -11.15
N ALA A 207 17.09 -7.42 -10.21
CA ALA A 207 17.23 -5.98 -10.29
C ALA A 207 18.34 -5.44 -9.37
N ASN A 208 18.88 -4.27 -9.69
CA ASN A 208 19.87 -3.58 -8.84
C ASN A 208 19.25 -3.08 -7.54
N GLU A 209 17.99 -2.64 -7.58
CA GLU A 209 17.22 -2.15 -6.44
C GLU A 209 15.84 -2.80 -6.42
N GLY A 210 15.35 -3.13 -5.24
CA GLY A 210 13.98 -3.59 -5.03
C GLY A 210 13.26 -2.68 -4.03
N TYR A 211 12.00 -2.36 -4.30
CA TYR A 211 11.16 -1.55 -3.43
C TYR A 211 9.84 -2.23 -3.11
N LEU A 212 9.49 -2.20 -1.84
CA LEU A 212 8.13 -2.44 -1.36
C LEU A 212 7.39 -1.10 -1.35
N VAL A 213 6.30 -1.01 -2.11
CA VAL A 213 5.49 0.20 -2.25
C VAL A 213 4.17 0.01 -1.51
N GLY A 214 3.95 0.77 -0.46
CA GLY A 214 2.70 0.73 0.30
C GLY A 214 1.86 1.98 0.06
N HIS A 215 0.55 1.79 -0.09
CA HIS A 215 -0.39 2.90 -0.19
C HIS A 215 -0.73 3.43 1.20
N HIS A 216 -0.39 4.70 1.49
CA HIS A 216 -0.63 5.36 2.78
C HIS A 216 -0.08 4.58 3.99
N ILE A 217 1.24 4.32 4.01
CA ILE A 217 1.89 3.66 5.14
C ILE A 217 1.72 4.52 6.40
N ASP A 218 1.25 3.90 7.49
CA ASP A 218 1.15 4.59 8.79
C ASP A 218 2.54 4.77 9.43
N THR A 219 3.19 5.89 9.08
CA THR A 219 4.52 6.25 9.60
C THR A 219 4.51 6.61 11.09
N HIS A 220 3.34 6.83 11.69
CA HIS A 220 3.21 7.09 13.13
C HIS A 220 3.11 5.80 13.96
N ASN A 221 2.97 4.64 13.31
CA ASN A 221 2.99 3.36 13.99
C ASN A 221 4.45 2.91 14.25
N PRO A 222 4.94 3.00 15.50
CA PRO A 222 6.33 2.72 15.81
C PRO A 222 6.70 1.25 15.62
N GLN A 223 5.75 0.31 15.80
CA GLN A 223 5.98 -1.12 15.63
C GLN A 223 6.17 -1.45 14.14
N LEU A 224 5.35 -0.86 13.25
CA LEU A 224 5.49 -1.04 11.81
C LEU A 224 6.81 -0.45 11.31
N MET A 225 7.13 0.78 11.72
CA MET A 225 8.35 1.45 11.27
C MET A 225 9.63 0.75 11.77
N ASP A 226 9.64 0.26 13.02
CA ASP A 226 10.77 -0.52 13.55
C ASP A 226 10.94 -1.85 12.79
N LEU A 227 9.84 -2.54 12.49
CA LEU A 227 9.86 -3.77 11.71
C LEU A 227 10.40 -3.54 10.30
N LEU A 228 9.92 -2.51 9.58
CA LEU A 228 10.41 -2.14 8.25
C LEU A 228 11.90 -1.80 8.27
N LYS A 229 12.37 -1.02 9.24
CA LYS A 229 13.80 -0.67 9.40
C LYS A 229 14.67 -1.90 9.64
N ARG A 230 14.25 -2.85 10.48
CA ARG A 230 14.99 -4.10 10.73
C ARG A 230 15.06 -4.99 9.49
N LEU A 231 13.96 -5.14 8.77
CA LEU A 231 13.93 -5.91 7.52
C LEU A 231 14.81 -5.24 6.46
N HIS A 232 14.73 -3.91 6.33
CA HIS A 232 15.60 -3.15 5.42
C HIS A 232 17.08 -3.31 5.77
N ALA A 233 17.46 -3.21 7.05
CA ALA A 233 18.84 -3.39 7.48
C ALA A 233 19.41 -4.76 7.06
N SER A 234 18.57 -5.81 7.15
CA SER A 234 18.95 -7.20 6.84
C SER A 234 18.98 -7.49 5.35
N PHE A 235 18.00 -7.01 4.58
CA PHE A 235 17.78 -7.46 3.20
C PHE A 235 17.94 -6.36 2.15
N GLY A 236 17.88 -5.09 2.52
CA GLY A 236 18.17 -3.96 1.63
C GLY A 236 17.04 -3.55 0.69
N ILE A 237 15.83 -4.12 0.80
CA ILE A 237 14.67 -3.65 0.02
C ILE A 237 14.23 -2.28 0.55
N GLY A 238 14.08 -1.32 -0.36
CA GLY A 238 13.58 0.00 -0.02
C GLY A 238 12.08 0.00 0.29
N VAL A 239 11.60 1.09 0.87
CA VAL A 239 10.17 1.25 1.19
C VAL A 239 9.69 2.60 0.69
N ILE A 240 8.62 2.61 -0.08
CA ILE A 240 7.95 3.79 -0.60
C ILE A 240 6.58 3.91 0.02
N ASP A 241 6.26 5.09 0.58
CA ASP A 241 4.91 5.49 0.94
C ASP A 241 4.29 6.22 -0.25
N LEU A 242 3.37 5.55 -0.93
CA LEU A 242 2.71 6.08 -2.11
C LEU A 242 1.41 6.78 -1.72
N ARG A 243 1.24 8.03 -2.13
CA ARG A 243 0.06 8.86 -1.86
C ARG A 243 -0.76 9.02 -3.13
N THR A 244 -2.07 8.99 -2.99
CA THR A 244 -3.02 9.14 -4.10
C THR A 244 -3.99 10.31 -3.91
N ASP A 245 -4.02 10.88 -2.73
CA ASP A 245 -4.80 12.06 -2.35
C ASP A 245 -4.05 13.37 -2.57
N GLU A 246 -2.71 13.33 -2.50
CA GLU A 246 -1.84 14.47 -2.69
C GLU A 246 -0.47 14.03 -3.21
N ASP A 247 0.23 14.92 -3.91
CA ASP A 247 1.58 14.69 -4.42
C ASP A 247 2.62 14.79 -3.29
N LYS A 248 2.55 13.85 -2.34
CA LYS A 248 3.44 13.74 -1.18
C LYS A 248 4.00 12.34 -0.98
N SER A 249 4.04 11.56 -2.06
CA SER A 249 4.70 10.25 -2.04
C SER A 249 6.17 10.38 -1.66
N ALA A 250 6.67 9.48 -0.80
CA ALA A 250 8.03 9.57 -0.26
C ALA A 250 8.72 8.21 -0.20
N ILE A 251 10.03 8.21 -0.43
CA ILE A 251 10.88 7.06 -0.12
C ILE A 251 11.19 7.12 1.38
N LEU A 252 10.62 6.19 2.14
CA LEU A 252 10.87 6.09 3.58
C LEU A 252 12.22 5.45 3.89
N LEU A 253 12.62 4.46 3.06
CA LEU A 253 13.88 3.75 3.15
C LEU A 253 14.41 3.54 1.73
N ASN A 254 15.62 4.05 1.43
CA ASN A 254 16.25 3.83 0.14
C ASN A 254 16.70 2.38 -0.01
N ALA A 255 16.47 1.77 -1.16
CA ALA A 255 16.98 0.44 -1.44
C ALA A 255 18.51 0.40 -1.41
N LYS A 256 19.07 -0.73 -0.99
CA LYS A 256 20.51 -0.97 -1.14
C LYS A 256 20.80 -1.42 -2.56
N TYR A 257 21.73 -0.74 -3.22
CA TYR A 257 22.16 -1.07 -4.58
C TYR A 257 22.91 -2.41 -4.61
N LYS A 258 22.57 -3.29 -5.54
CA LYS A 258 23.27 -4.53 -5.85
C LYS A 258 24.07 -4.37 -7.14
N GLU A 259 25.39 -4.50 -7.07
CA GLU A 259 26.25 -4.46 -8.25
C GLU A 259 26.01 -5.65 -9.20
N LYS A 260 25.74 -6.82 -8.62
CA LYS A 260 25.47 -8.04 -9.37
C LYS A 260 24.00 -8.40 -9.28
N ILE A 261 23.37 -8.56 -10.42
CA ILE A 261 21.99 -9.03 -10.54
C ILE A 261 21.97 -10.54 -10.83
N ASP A 262 20.84 -11.17 -10.51
CA ASP A 262 20.60 -12.58 -10.79
C ASP A 262 20.15 -12.77 -12.25
N TYR A 263 21.11 -13.01 -13.14
CA TYR A 263 20.81 -13.27 -14.56
C TYR A 263 20.00 -14.56 -14.79
N THR A 264 20.11 -15.54 -13.90
CA THR A 264 19.33 -16.78 -14.00
C THR A 264 17.85 -16.46 -13.80
N MET A 265 17.55 -15.66 -12.76
CA MET A 265 16.20 -15.19 -12.51
C MET A 265 15.68 -14.29 -13.64
N ALA A 266 16.50 -13.36 -14.13
CA ALA A 266 16.12 -12.52 -15.28
C ALA A 266 15.78 -13.35 -16.54
N GLN A 267 16.56 -14.41 -16.81
CA GLN A 267 16.30 -15.35 -17.91
C GLN A 267 14.98 -16.10 -17.71
N GLU A 268 14.72 -16.60 -16.49
CA GLU A 268 13.46 -17.29 -16.17
C GLU A 268 12.24 -16.37 -16.36
N LEU A 269 12.31 -15.15 -15.84
CA LEU A 269 11.26 -14.14 -16.02
C LEU A 269 11.02 -13.82 -17.49
N SER A 270 12.10 -13.62 -18.28
CA SER A 270 11.99 -13.35 -19.72
C SER A 270 11.36 -14.50 -20.48
N ALA A 271 11.66 -15.74 -20.11
CA ALA A 271 11.09 -16.91 -20.75
C ALA A 271 9.60 -17.12 -20.45
N LYS A 272 9.14 -16.65 -19.27
CA LYS A 272 7.78 -16.86 -18.78
C LYS A 272 6.84 -15.68 -19.02
N ASN A 273 7.37 -14.45 -19.20
CA ASN A 273 6.57 -13.24 -19.32
C ASN A 273 7.06 -12.36 -20.49
N GLU A 274 6.24 -12.23 -21.52
CA GLU A 274 6.56 -11.44 -22.71
C GLU A 274 6.73 -9.95 -22.41
N LYS A 275 5.99 -9.38 -21.46
CA LYS A 275 6.13 -7.97 -21.06
C LYS A 275 7.49 -7.72 -20.44
N PHE A 276 7.99 -8.63 -19.58
CA PHE A 276 9.31 -8.53 -19.02
C PHE A 276 10.41 -8.68 -20.08
N SER A 277 10.26 -9.63 -20.99
CA SER A 277 11.19 -9.80 -22.12
C SER A 277 11.19 -8.55 -23.02
N GLY A 278 10.03 -7.99 -23.32
CA GLY A 278 9.87 -6.74 -24.07
C GLY A 278 10.52 -5.55 -23.36
N PHE A 279 10.35 -5.45 -22.03
CA PHE A 279 11.01 -4.42 -21.22
C PHE A 279 12.53 -4.48 -21.36
N LEU A 280 13.13 -5.67 -21.21
CA LEU A 280 14.59 -5.81 -21.38
C LEU A 280 15.05 -5.43 -22.80
N LYS A 281 14.27 -5.79 -23.83
CA LYS A 281 14.54 -5.38 -25.19
C LYS A 281 14.51 -3.85 -25.33
N SER A 282 13.48 -3.19 -24.81
CA SER A 282 13.37 -1.72 -24.82
C SER A 282 14.54 -1.05 -24.11
N VAL A 283 15.04 -1.65 -23.02
CA VAL A 283 16.24 -1.16 -22.30
C VAL A 283 17.49 -1.25 -23.19
N VAL A 284 17.66 -2.35 -23.94
CA VAL A 284 18.80 -2.54 -24.87
C VAL A 284 18.72 -1.60 -26.04
N ASP A 285 17.53 -1.41 -26.60
CA ASP A 285 17.32 -0.60 -27.80
C ASP A 285 17.26 0.91 -27.52
N TYR A 286 17.16 1.32 -26.24
CA TYR A 286 16.98 2.72 -25.86
C TYR A 286 18.13 3.60 -26.31
N ASP A 287 17.77 4.66 -27.06
CA ASP A 287 18.68 5.70 -27.51
C ASP A 287 18.34 7.04 -26.85
N PRO A 288 19.23 7.56 -25.97
CA PRO A 288 19.00 8.82 -25.26
C PRO A 288 18.89 10.04 -26.17
N ASP A 289 19.43 9.98 -27.40
CA ASP A 289 19.34 11.06 -28.37
C ASP A 289 17.94 11.13 -29.01
N PHE A 290 17.18 10.04 -28.93
CA PHE A 290 15.82 9.93 -29.49
C PHE A 290 14.80 9.33 -28.53
N PRO A 291 14.64 9.88 -27.30
CA PRO A 291 13.83 9.28 -26.23
C PRO A 291 12.36 9.12 -26.61
N ASN A 292 11.84 9.99 -27.49
CA ASN A 292 10.45 9.93 -27.96
C ASN A 292 10.10 8.66 -28.76
N ARG A 293 11.09 7.94 -29.31
CA ARG A 293 10.87 6.67 -30.03
C ARG A 293 10.43 5.55 -29.10
N TYR A 294 10.73 5.68 -27.80
CA TYR A 294 10.48 4.63 -26.81
C TYR A 294 9.34 4.99 -25.87
N LYS A 295 8.60 6.07 -26.15
CA LYS A 295 7.53 6.57 -25.28
C LYS A 295 6.46 5.50 -25.01
N ASP A 296 6.12 4.69 -26.01
CA ASP A 296 5.07 3.68 -25.92
C ASP A 296 5.59 2.34 -25.38
N GLU A 297 6.91 2.21 -25.21
CA GLU A 297 7.54 1.01 -24.65
C GLU A 297 7.47 0.97 -23.11
N PHE A 298 7.30 2.11 -22.48
CA PHE A 298 7.16 2.27 -21.03
C PHE A 298 5.73 2.68 -20.66
N ASP A 299 5.43 2.65 -19.35
CA ASP A 299 4.12 3.11 -18.87
C ASP A 299 3.96 4.61 -19.08
N GLU A 300 2.75 5.03 -19.46
CA GLU A 300 2.43 6.44 -19.70
C GLU A 300 2.53 7.24 -18.41
N VAL A 301 3.30 8.32 -18.43
CA VAL A 301 3.39 9.27 -17.33
C VAL A 301 2.22 10.25 -17.40
N LYS A 302 1.23 10.06 -16.56
CA LYS A 302 0.09 10.96 -16.45
C LYS A 302 0.51 12.32 -15.89
N LYS A 303 -0.23 13.36 -16.28
CA LYS A 303 -0.01 14.69 -15.71
C LYS A 303 -0.42 14.74 -14.24
N LYS A 304 0.23 15.61 -13.48
CA LYS A 304 -0.07 15.81 -12.06
C LYS A 304 -1.55 16.11 -11.80
N GLU A 305 -2.14 16.96 -12.62
CA GLU A 305 -3.52 17.42 -12.50
C GLU A 305 -4.52 16.28 -12.76
N GLU A 306 -4.15 15.28 -13.56
CA GLU A 306 -4.97 14.09 -13.83
C GLU A 306 -4.94 13.10 -12.64
N LEU A 307 -3.79 12.99 -11.97
CA LEU A 307 -3.61 12.10 -10.83
C LEU A 307 -4.13 12.73 -9.53
N TYR A 308 -3.91 14.03 -9.36
CA TYR A 308 -4.25 14.78 -8.16
C TYR A 308 -5.16 15.98 -8.53
N PRO A 309 -6.42 15.72 -8.91
CA PRO A 309 -7.35 16.79 -9.30
C PRO A 309 -7.57 17.76 -8.14
N ASN A 310 -7.34 19.02 -8.39
CA ASN A 310 -7.57 20.07 -7.40
C ASN A 310 -9.07 20.47 -7.41
N PRO A 311 -9.83 20.20 -6.34
CA PRO A 311 -11.27 20.52 -6.31
C PRO A 311 -11.57 22.01 -6.40
N SER A 312 -10.56 22.88 -6.23
CA SER A 312 -10.71 24.34 -6.30
C SER A 312 -10.72 24.89 -7.74
N LEU A 313 -10.53 24.06 -8.77
CA LEU A 313 -10.43 24.47 -10.17
C LEU A 313 -11.60 23.94 -11.05
N SER A 314 -12.57 23.24 -10.49
CA SER A 314 -13.81 22.90 -11.22
C SER A 314 -14.76 24.10 -11.17
N PHE A 315 -14.76 24.87 -12.27
CA PHE A 315 -15.75 25.92 -12.54
C PHE A 315 -17.08 25.32 -12.97
#